data_1beaf93d8727095cd115c2492e625286
#
_entry.id   1beaf93d8727095cd115c2492e625286
#
_cell.length_a   1.000
_cell.length_b   1.000
_cell.length_c   1.000
_cell.angle_alpha   90.00
_cell.angle_beta   90.00
_cell.angle_gamma   90.00
#
_symmetry.space_group_name_H-M   'P 1'
#
loop_
_entity.id
_entity.type
_entity.pdbx_description
1 polymer ?
#
loop_
_entity_poly.entity_id
_entity_poly.type
_entity_poly.pdbx_seq_one_letter_code
_entity_poly.pdbx_strand_id
1 'polypeptide(L)'
;MKFPANYDIPAHSHPGDEHVAVVSGELFMGMGTKLDRKAGMGLGVGGYALMPANANHFAYTKGETTLLLYGTGPVEFNYVNPSDDPRTKTSTTRR
;
A
#
# COMPACT_ATOMS: atom_id res chain seq x y z
N MET A 1 -5.50 10.35 0.04
CA MET A 1 -4.05 10.01 0.02
C MET A 1 -3.56 10.00 -1.40
N LYS A 2 -2.47 10.70 -1.66
CA LYS A 2 -1.95 10.90 -3.01
C LYS A 2 -0.54 10.37 -3.12
N PHE A 3 -0.29 9.57 -4.16
CA PHE A 3 1.03 8.97 -4.39
C PHE A 3 1.61 9.48 -5.70
N PRO A 4 2.91 9.73 -5.73
CA PRO A 4 3.57 10.14 -6.97
C PRO A 4 3.67 8.97 -7.96
N ALA A 5 4.10 9.28 -9.18
CA ALA A 5 4.39 8.26 -10.17
C ALA A 5 5.55 7.38 -9.72
N ASN A 6 5.51 6.13 -10.14
CA ASN A 6 6.58 5.15 -9.87
C ASN A 6 6.88 4.98 -8.38
N TYR A 7 5.84 4.92 -7.58
CA TYR A 7 5.97 4.77 -6.13
C TYR A 7 5.73 3.32 -5.73
N ASP A 8 6.56 2.82 -4.83
CA ASP A 8 6.43 1.45 -4.30
C ASP A 8 5.96 1.47 -2.86
N ILE A 9 4.95 0.66 -2.58
CA ILE A 9 4.51 0.39 -1.22
C ILE A 9 4.87 -1.07 -0.95
N PRO A 10 5.96 -1.30 -0.22
CA PRO A 10 6.44 -2.67 0.02
C PRO A 10 5.43 -3.52 0.77
N ALA A 11 5.64 -4.82 0.73
CA ALA A 11 4.74 -5.77 1.36
C ALA A 11 4.55 -5.48 2.84
N HIS A 12 3.31 -5.43 3.27
CA HIS A 12 2.93 -5.11 4.64
C HIS A 12 1.55 -5.67 4.95
N SER A 13 1.16 -5.60 6.19
CA SER A 13 -0.17 -5.99 6.63
C SER A 13 -0.71 -4.97 7.61
N HIS A 14 -2.00 -5.03 7.87
CA HIS A 14 -2.69 -4.19 8.84
C HIS A 14 -3.49 -5.07 9.79
N PRO A 15 -3.65 -4.65 11.05
CA PRO A 15 -4.44 -5.46 12.00
C PRO A 15 -5.93 -5.47 11.71
N GLY A 16 -6.44 -4.50 10.96
CA GLY A 16 -7.84 -4.46 10.55
C GLY A 16 -7.99 -4.53 9.04
N ASP A 17 -9.22 -4.71 8.57
CA ASP A 17 -9.50 -4.69 7.14
C ASP A 17 -9.26 -3.31 6.59
N GLU A 18 -8.65 -3.23 5.41
CA GLU A 18 -8.41 -1.98 4.73
C GLU A 18 -9.23 -1.93 3.45
N HIS A 19 -9.95 -0.84 3.25
CA HIS A 19 -10.72 -0.59 2.04
C HIS A 19 -10.01 0.45 1.19
N VAL A 20 -9.88 0.17 -0.09
CA VAL A 20 -9.18 1.04 -1.03
C VAL A 20 -10.12 1.39 -2.18
N ALA A 21 -10.27 2.68 -2.45
CA ALA A 21 -11.00 3.15 -3.61
C ALA A 21 -10.13 4.11 -4.39
N VAL A 22 -10.10 3.97 -5.71
CA VAL A 22 -9.27 4.82 -6.55
C VAL A 22 -10.06 6.03 -7.02
N VAL A 23 -9.57 7.23 -6.67
CA VAL A 23 -10.18 8.50 -7.03
C VAL A 23 -9.63 9.00 -8.37
N SER A 24 -8.33 8.87 -8.58
CA SER A 24 -7.70 9.23 -9.85
C SER A 24 -6.46 8.37 -10.06
N GLY A 25 -6.07 8.18 -11.29
CA GLY A 25 -4.91 7.35 -11.64
C GLY A 25 -5.24 5.87 -11.64
N GLU A 26 -4.25 5.05 -11.31
CA GLU A 26 -4.40 3.61 -11.27
C GLU A 26 -3.47 3.04 -10.22
N LEU A 27 -4.01 2.19 -9.35
CA LEU A 27 -3.21 1.52 -8.33
C LEU A 27 -3.03 0.06 -8.73
N PHE A 28 -1.80 -0.43 -8.62
CA PHE A 28 -1.52 -1.85 -8.83
C PHE A 28 -1.30 -2.49 -7.48
N MET A 29 -2.00 -3.58 -7.21
CA MET A 29 -1.96 -4.26 -5.91
C MET A 29 -1.75 -5.75 -6.11
N GLY A 30 -1.06 -6.36 -5.17
CA GLY A 30 -0.87 -7.81 -5.16
C GLY A 30 -0.78 -8.34 -3.75
N MET A 31 -1.08 -9.61 -3.60
CA MET A 31 -1.00 -10.29 -2.32
C MET A 31 0.33 -11.02 -2.22
N GLY A 32 0.89 -11.06 -1.03
CA GLY A 32 2.12 -11.78 -0.80
C GLY A 32 3.12 -11.00 0.03
N THR A 33 4.27 -11.61 0.26
CA THR A 33 5.29 -11.08 1.16
C THR A 33 6.40 -10.30 0.45
N LYS A 34 6.31 -10.18 -0.87
CA LYS A 34 7.34 -9.51 -1.65
C LYS A 34 6.72 -8.71 -2.79
N LEU A 35 7.08 -7.45 -2.88
CA LEU A 35 6.60 -6.59 -3.95
C LEU A 35 7.11 -7.10 -5.30
N ASP A 36 6.20 -7.23 -6.25
CA ASP A 36 6.53 -7.65 -7.61
C ASP A 36 5.75 -6.78 -8.58
N ARG A 37 6.46 -5.91 -9.28
CA ARG A 37 5.83 -4.97 -10.21
C ARG A 37 5.23 -5.63 -11.45
N LYS A 38 5.45 -6.92 -11.62
CA LYS A 38 4.87 -7.68 -12.72
C LYS A 38 3.62 -8.44 -12.31
N ALA A 39 3.38 -8.56 -11.01
CA ALA A 39 2.30 -9.39 -10.49
C ALA A 39 1.12 -8.57 -9.98
N GLY A 40 1.21 -7.25 -9.95
CA GLY A 40 0.14 -6.43 -9.44
C GLY A 40 -1.05 -6.38 -10.40
N MET A 41 -2.24 -6.40 -9.84
CA MET A 41 -3.46 -6.23 -10.60
C MET A 41 -3.86 -4.76 -10.58
N GLY A 42 -4.11 -4.19 -11.75
CA GLY A 42 -4.46 -2.77 -11.86
C GLY A 42 -5.87 -2.47 -11.41
N LEU A 43 -6.02 -1.38 -10.66
CA LEU A 43 -7.30 -0.90 -10.17
C LEU A 43 -7.44 0.54 -10.65
N GLY A 44 -8.32 0.75 -11.62
CA GLY A 44 -8.53 2.08 -12.19
C GLY A 44 -9.53 2.91 -11.41
N VAL A 45 -9.82 4.10 -11.92
CA VAL A 45 -10.75 5.05 -11.29
C VAL A 45 -12.10 4.39 -11.05
N GLY A 46 -12.63 4.54 -9.84
CA GLY A 46 -13.87 3.89 -9.44
C GLY A 46 -13.68 2.47 -8.93
N GLY A 47 -12.47 1.93 -9.05
CA GLY A 47 -12.17 0.59 -8.57
C GLY A 47 -12.10 0.53 -7.06
N TYR A 48 -12.40 -0.64 -6.53
CA TYR A 48 -12.45 -0.87 -5.09
C TYR A 48 -11.78 -2.21 -4.77
N ALA A 49 -11.04 -2.25 -3.67
CA ALA A 49 -10.45 -3.49 -3.17
C ALA A 49 -10.51 -3.53 -1.65
N LEU A 50 -10.68 -4.73 -1.13
CA LEU A 50 -10.63 -4.98 0.31
C LEU A 50 -9.37 -5.79 0.60
N MET A 51 -8.51 -5.25 1.48
CA MET A 51 -7.34 -5.96 1.98
C MET A 51 -7.71 -6.53 3.34
N PRO A 52 -7.83 -7.84 3.47
CA PRO A 52 -8.23 -8.44 4.75
C PRO A 52 -7.22 -8.18 5.86
N ALA A 53 -7.71 -8.15 7.08
CA ALA A 53 -6.86 -8.01 8.27
C ALA A 53 -5.74 -9.06 8.25
N ASN A 54 -4.55 -8.63 8.58
CA ASN A 54 -3.36 -9.46 8.73
C ASN A 54 -2.87 -10.14 7.44
N ALA A 55 -3.47 -9.85 6.30
CA ALA A 55 -3.01 -10.40 5.02
C ALA A 55 -1.89 -9.51 4.47
N ASN A 56 -0.78 -10.13 4.09
CA ASN A 56 0.33 -9.39 3.49
C ASN A 56 0.00 -9.01 2.07
N HIS A 57 0.24 -7.75 1.74
CA HIS A 57 -0.01 -7.24 0.40
C HIS A 57 0.98 -6.12 0.08
N PHE A 58 1.08 -5.80 -1.20
CA PHE A 58 1.93 -4.72 -1.69
C PHE A 58 1.16 -3.91 -2.72
N ALA A 59 1.67 -2.74 -3.02
CA ALA A 59 1.09 -1.91 -4.06
C ALA A 59 2.16 -1.07 -4.74
N TYR A 60 1.84 -0.57 -5.92
CA TYR A 60 2.73 0.35 -6.61
C TYR A 60 1.95 1.19 -7.60
N THR A 61 2.55 2.30 -8.00
CA THR A 61 1.98 3.19 -9.01
C THR A 61 2.90 3.29 -10.20
N LYS A 62 2.33 3.59 -11.37
CA LYS A 62 3.10 3.96 -12.55
C LYS A 62 2.96 5.45 -12.79
N GLY A 63 1.74 5.98 -12.68
CA GLY A 63 1.47 7.40 -12.74
C GLY A 63 0.97 7.91 -11.39
N GLU A 64 0.81 9.22 -11.27
CA GLU A 64 0.28 9.82 -10.06
C GLU A 64 -1.12 9.27 -9.76
N THR A 65 -1.37 8.89 -8.51
CA THR A 65 -2.58 8.19 -8.12
C THR A 65 -3.13 8.75 -6.81
N THR A 66 -4.43 8.97 -6.75
CA THR A 66 -5.11 9.41 -5.55
C THR A 66 -6.07 8.33 -5.07
N LEU A 67 -5.98 7.99 -3.79
CA LEU A 67 -6.77 6.93 -3.19
C LEU A 67 -7.59 7.44 -2.03
N LEU A 68 -8.72 6.80 -1.79
CA LEU A 68 -9.45 6.90 -0.55
C LEU A 68 -9.23 5.60 0.21
N LEU A 69 -8.64 5.69 1.40
CA LEU A 69 -8.37 4.53 2.25
C LEU A 69 -9.20 4.65 3.51
N TYR A 70 -9.87 3.57 3.89
CA TYR A 70 -10.60 3.55 5.14
C TYR A 70 -10.69 2.12 5.68
N GLY A 71 -10.95 2.03 6.98
CA GLY A 71 -11.04 0.73 7.63
C GLY A 71 -11.33 0.91 9.11
N THR A 72 -11.39 -0.20 9.83
CA THR A 72 -11.51 -0.14 11.29
C THR A 72 -10.14 0.12 11.87
N GLY A 73 -10.03 1.19 12.67
CA GLY A 73 -8.76 1.56 13.27
C GLY A 73 -8.35 0.64 14.39
N PRO A 74 -7.14 0.76 14.90
CA PRO A 74 -6.13 1.70 14.44
C PRO A 74 -5.51 1.26 13.12
N VAL A 75 -5.03 2.24 12.36
CA VAL A 75 -4.34 1.96 11.11
C VAL A 75 -2.86 1.81 11.44
N GLU A 76 -2.33 0.63 11.16
CA GLU A 76 -0.95 0.30 11.43
C GLU A 76 -0.37 -0.40 10.22
N PHE A 77 0.87 -0.05 9.86
CA PHE A 77 1.60 -0.72 8.79
C PHE A 77 2.62 -1.64 9.42
N ASN A 78 2.47 -2.93 9.20
CA ASN A 78 3.41 -3.94 9.69
C ASN A 78 4.15 -4.49 8.47
N TYR A 79 5.33 -3.92 8.18
CA TYR A 79 6.10 -4.32 7.00
C TYR A 79 6.69 -5.70 7.17
N VAL A 80 6.61 -6.50 6.11
CA VAL A 80 7.18 -7.85 6.11
C VAL A 80 8.69 -7.76 6.32
N ASN A 81 9.34 -6.82 5.62
CA ASN A 81 10.77 -6.58 5.79
C ASN A 81 10.95 -5.30 6.59
N PRO A 82 11.52 -5.38 7.81
CA PRO A 82 11.68 -4.18 8.64
C PRO A 82 12.47 -3.06 7.98
N SER A 83 13.35 -3.38 7.06
CA SER A 83 14.13 -2.36 6.36
C SER A 83 13.28 -1.51 5.42
N ASP A 84 12.07 -1.95 5.11
CA ASP A 84 11.14 -1.20 4.26
C ASP A 84 10.32 -0.19 5.06
N ASP A 85 10.38 -0.26 6.38
CA ASP A 85 9.59 0.61 7.24
C ASP A 85 10.21 2.00 7.27
N PRO A 86 9.53 3.02 6.74
CA PRO A 86 10.07 4.38 6.74
C PRO A 86 10.28 4.94 8.15
N ARG A 87 9.54 4.44 9.13
CA ARG A 87 9.71 4.87 10.51
C ARG A 87 11.09 4.49 11.04
N THR A 88 11.55 3.29 10.69
CA THR A 88 12.88 2.84 11.09
C THR A 88 13.96 3.69 10.43
N LYS A 89 13.82 3.95 9.13
CA LYS A 89 14.77 4.78 8.41
C LYS A 89 14.77 6.20 8.94
N THR A 90 13.60 6.75 9.20
CA THR A 90 13.48 8.11 9.70
C THR A 90 14.14 8.24 11.06
N SER A 91 13.94 7.27 11.93
CA SER A 91 14.50 7.35 13.27
C SER A 91 16.02 7.28 13.26
N THR A 92 16.61 6.66 12.25
CA THR A 92 18.06 6.59 12.18
C THR A 92 18.68 7.80 11.52
N THR A 93 17.95 8.54 10.72
CA THR A 93 18.49 9.66 9.97
C THR A 93 18.18 11.00 10.61
N ARG A 94 17.17 11.02 11.47
CA ARG A 94 16.71 12.22 11.98
C ARG A 94 17.36 12.62 13.21
N ARG A 95 18.08 13.07 13.39
CA ARG A 95 18.68 13.49 14.64
C ARG A 95 19.78 14.40 14.42
#